data_b13052f1cda8e783d9d10ae90c395e23
#
_entry.id   b13052f1cda8e783d9d10ae90c395e23
#
_cell.length_a   1.000
_cell.length_b   1.000
_cell.length_c   1.000
_cell.angle_alpha   90.00
_cell.angle_beta   90.00
_cell.angle_gamma   90.00
#
_symmetry.space_group_name_H-M   'P 1'
#
loop_
_entity.id
_entity.type
_entity.pdbx_description
1 polymer ?
#
loop_
_entity_poly.entity_id
_entity_poly.type
_entity_poly.pdbx_seq_one_letter_code
_entity_poly.pdbx_strand_id
1 'polypeptide(L)'
;GSPVMQGGTGILEPESKTTPSSPKKETVLEKDAPMAASDPFNETIGASEKPSATESWPHKTKEQEWVQVTKKKLEQQLKAQIESKDLEVEQLGSQLVIRIGEKALFPADSAFLQPQFIPLVNKISGILADIPGKVVVTGHTDNSQAPVELYRSNWELSVLRSASIVHTLLTNPKLDATRVIAQGVADAQPRYPNDTPEHRQANRRVEITLSQGKAAEEALPILKP
;
A
#
# COMPACT_ATOMS: atom_id res chain seq x y z
N GLY A 1 -39.54 -7.68 54.51
CA GLY A 1 -38.86 -8.81 55.10
C GLY A 1 -37.61 -9.11 54.23
N SER A 2 -36.47 -8.62 54.72
CA SER A 2 -35.14 -9.13 54.24
C SER A 2 -34.91 -10.54 54.76
N PRO A 3 -34.03 -11.35 54.24
CA PRO A 3 -32.71 -11.33 54.85
C PRO A 3 -31.52 -11.37 53.90
N VAL A 4 -30.48 -10.70 54.35
CA VAL A 4 -29.07 -10.75 54.08
C VAL A 4 -28.53 -12.18 54.29
N MET A 5 -27.66 -12.65 53.39
CA MET A 5 -26.63 -13.63 53.74
C MET A 5 -25.30 -13.20 53.12
N GLN A 6 -24.40 -13.02 54.05
CA GLN A 6 -23.03 -12.62 53.98
C GLN A 6 -22.14 -13.87 54.08
N GLY A 7 -20.94 -13.79 53.46
CA GLY A 7 -19.79 -14.68 53.71
C GLY A 7 -19.42 -15.49 52.49
N GLY A 8 -18.17 -15.50 52.05
CA GLY A 8 -16.93 -15.56 52.74
C GLY A 8 -15.74 -15.33 51.87
N THR A 9 -14.81 -14.72 52.47
CA THR A 9 -13.39 -14.52 52.19
C THR A 9 -12.64 -15.81 51.87
N GLY A 10 -11.75 -15.75 50.93
CA GLY A 10 -10.74 -16.77 50.64
C GLY A 10 -9.52 -16.18 49.97
N ILE A 11 -8.67 -15.55 50.78
CA ILE A 11 -7.30 -15.21 50.51
C ILE A 11 -6.49 -16.50 50.47
N LEU A 12 -5.64 -16.70 49.49
CA LEU A 12 -4.38 -17.46 49.58
C LEU A 12 -3.49 -17.10 48.37
N GLU A 13 -2.62 -16.16 48.57
CA GLU A 13 -1.21 -16.29 48.09
C GLU A 13 -0.48 -17.10 49.18
N PRO A 14 0.60 -17.83 48.88
CA PRO A 14 1.89 -17.19 48.69
C PRO A 14 2.91 -17.88 47.74
N GLU A 15 3.84 -17.05 47.30
CA GLU A 15 5.30 -17.22 47.25
C GLU A 15 5.92 -18.60 46.97
N SER A 16 6.80 -18.68 46.00
CA SER A 16 8.26 -18.63 46.22
C SER A 16 9.01 -19.00 44.94
N LYS A 17 9.88 -18.12 44.50
CA LYS A 17 11.35 -18.26 44.39
C LYS A 17 11.84 -19.62 43.88
N THR A 18 12.50 -19.59 42.67
CA THR A 18 13.96 -19.84 42.62
C THR A 18 14.44 -19.77 41.18
N THR A 19 15.27 -18.80 40.87
CA THR A 19 16.40 -18.95 39.96
C THR A 19 17.44 -19.81 40.69
N PRO A 20 18.23 -20.66 39.96
CA PRO A 20 19.58 -20.18 39.65
C PRO A 20 20.17 -20.69 38.31
N SER A 21 20.95 -19.80 37.74
CA SER A 21 22.37 -19.88 37.43
C SER A 21 22.86 -20.81 36.33
N SER A 22 23.46 -20.15 35.38
CA SER A 22 24.53 -20.67 34.50
C SER A 22 25.65 -21.37 35.29
N PRO A 23 26.38 -22.26 34.68
CA PRO A 23 27.78 -22.24 34.91
C PRO A 23 28.63 -22.04 33.65
N LYS A 24 29.72 -21.37 33.96
CA LYS A 24 30.87 -20.96 33.20
C LYS A 24 31.66 -22.13 32.60
N LYS A 25 32.35 -21.79 31.50
CA LYS A 25 33.72 -22.11 31.10
C LYS A 25 34.39 -23.33 31.77
N GLU A 26 34.98 -24.16 30.93
CA GLU A 26 36.40 -24.47 31.10
C GLU A 26 37.05 -24.90 29.79
N THR A 27 38.20 -24.32 29.59
CA THR A 27 39.27 -24.45 28.64
C THR A 27 40.11 -25.70 28.98
N VAL A 28 40.70 -26.38 28.00
CA VAL A 28 42.04 -27.02 28.01
C VAL A 28 42.26 -27.61 26.61
N LEU A 29 43.09 -27.06 25.79
CA LEU A 29 44.53 -27.26 25.54
C LEU A 29 44.92 -28.63 25.00
N GLU A 30 45.40 -28.59 23.77
CA GLU A 30 46.73 -28.87 23.29
C GLU A 30 47.02 -30.26 22.63
N LYS A 31 47.68 -30.10 21.51
CA LYS A 31 48.77 -30.87 20.86
C LYS A 31 48.35 -32.04 19.97
N ASP A 32 48.75 -32.20 18.77
CA ASP A 32 50.06 -32.12 18.11
C ASP A 32 49.89 -32.28 16.59
N ALA A 33 50.67 -31.52 15.86
CA ALA A 33 51.05 -31.82 14.49
C ALA A 33 52.22 -32.83 14.51
N PRO A 34 52.52 -33.55 13.45
CA PRO A 34 53.45 -33.00 12.46
C PRO A 34 53.32 -33.46 10.99
N MET A 35 53.77 -32.58 10.18
CA MET A 35 54.74 -32.68 9.07
C MET A 35 54.59 -33.74 7.97
N ALA A 36 54.51 -33.19 6.81
CA ALA A 36 55.42 -33.09 5.67
C ALA A 36 55.07 -34.04 4.52
N ALA A 37 54.94 -33.58 3.33
CA ALA A 37 56.01 -33.40 2.35
C ALA A 37 55.41 -33.13 0.96
N SER A 38 55.94 -32.10 0.41
CA SER A 38 56.49 -31.96 -0.95
C SER A 38 55.57 -31.86 -2.12
N ASP A 39 55.62 -30.63 -2.67
CA ASP A 39 55.56 -30.28 -4.09
C ASP A 39 56.47 -31.20 -4.94
N PRO A 40 56.46 -31.20 -6.27
CA PRO A 40 56.27 -30.00 -7.10
C PRO A 40 55.58 -30.25 -8.46
N PHE A 41 55.53 -29.12 -9.22
CA PHE A 41 55.49 -29.03 -10.69
C PHE A 41 54.08 -28.91 -11.30
N ASN A 42 53.73 -27.93 -12.06
CA ASN A 42 54.44 -27.05 -12.99
C ASN A 42 53.47 -26.06 -13.61
N GLU A 43 53.99 -24.89 -13.89
CA GLU A 43 53.55 -23.87 -14.79
C GLU A 43 52.60 -24.31 -15.90
N THR A 44 51.54 -23.53 -16.12
CA THR A 44 51.33 -22.97 -17.43
C THR A 44 50.51 -21.69 -17.32
N ILE A 45 51.10 -20.65 -17.80
CA ILE A 45 50.65 -19.30 -18.08
C ILE A 45 49.34 -19.35 -18.83
N GLY A 46 48.29 -18.76 -18.26
CA GLY A 46 47.06 -18.49 -18.96
C GLY A 46 46.50 -17.18 -18.47
N ALA A 47 46.74 -16.17 -19.23
CA ALA A 47 46.16 -14.82 -19.29
C ALA A 47 45.11 -14.47 -18.22
N SER A 48 45.50 -13.53 -17.37
CA SER A 48 44.65 -12.64 -16.62
C SER A 48 43.62 -11.99 -17.56
N GLU A 49 42.44 -12.56 -17.64
CA GLU A 49 41.25 -11.80 -17.97
C GLU A 49 40.64 -11.28 -16.65
N LYS A 50 40.92 -10.00 -16.40
CA LYS A 50 40.12 -9.20 -15.50
C LYS A 50 38.66 -9.39 -15.93
N PRO A 51 37.72 -9.73 -15.07
CA PRO A 51 36.34 -9.53 -15.40
C PRO A 51 36.18 -8.02 -15.55
N SER A 52 35.98 -7.61 -16.78
CA SER A 52 35.47 -6.31 -17.15
C SER A 52 34.25 -6.08 -16.26
N ALA A 53 34.35 -5.10 -15.37
CA ALA A 53 33.20 -4.54 -14.71
C ALA A 53 32.32 -3.95 -15.82
N THR A 54 31.49 -4.78 -16.41
CA THR A 54 30.36 -4.34 -17.17
C THR A 54 29.44 -3.71 -16.14
N GLU A 55 29.54 -2.38 -16.02
CA GLU A 55 28.54 -1.57 -15.36
C GLU A 55 27.21 -1.99 -15.97
N SER A 56 26.51 -2.88 -15.28
CA SER A 56 25.12 -3.17 -15.58
C SER A 56 24.32 -1.93 -15.15
N TRP A 57 24.24 -0.96 -16.07
CA TRP A 57 23.23 0.08 -15.97
C TRP A 57 21.89 -0.63 -15.77
N PRO A 58 21.11 -0.29 -14.74
CA PRO A 58 19.82 -0.93 -14.52
C PRO A 58 18.97 -0.64 -15.75
N HIS A 59 18.86 -1.61 -16.63
CA HIS A 59 17.90 -1.55 -17.72
C HIS A 59 16.53 -1.42 -17.08
N LYS A 60 15.88 -0.26 -17.30
CA LYS A 60 14.50 -0.07 -16.86
C LYS A 60 13.68 -1.22 -17.41
N THR A 61 12.96 -1.91 -16.56
CA THR A 61 12.05 -2.96 -17.00
C THR A 61 10.96 -2.34 -17.88
N LYS A 62 10.38 -3.11 -18.79
CA LYS A 62 9.24 -2.63 -19.63
C LYS A 62 8.12 -2.03 -18.79
N GLU A 63 7.91 -2.55 -17.58
CA GLU A 63 6.95 -2.04 -16.62
C GLU A 63 7.33 -0.64 -16.11
N GLN A 64 8.60 -0.39 -15.83
CA GLN A 64 9.08 0.93 -15.38
C GLN A 64 8.99 1.98 -16.51
N GLU A 65 9.29 1.60 -17.75
CA GLU A 65 9.15 2.49 -18.91
C GLU A 65 7.67 2.84 -19.12
N TRP A 66 6.78 1.86 -19.06
CA TRP A 66 5.35 2.06 -19.15
C TRP A 66 4.84 3.05 -18.11
N VAL A 67 5.24 2.88 -16.84
CA VAL A 67 4.86 3.75 -15.73
C VAL A 67 5.27 5.20 -16.00
N GLN A 68 6.52 5.43 -16.48
CA GLN A 68 7.02 6.77 -16.76
C GLN A 68 6.28 7.45 -17.92
N VAL A 69 6.01 6.73 -18.99
CA VAL A 69 5.27 7.24 -20.16
C VAL A 69 3.84 7.57 -19.76
N THR A 70 3.20 6.67 -19.02
CA THR A 70 1.83 6.84 -18.55
C THR A 70 1.70 8.00 -17.56
N LYS A 71 2.66 8.15 -16.63
CA LYS A 71 2.71 9.26 -15.69
C LYS A 71 2.77 10.60 -16.42
N LYS A 72 3.68 10.74 -17.39
CA LYS A 72 3.80 11.97 -18.21
C LYS A 72 2.49 12.28 -18.94
N LYS A 73 1.82 11.28 -19.52
CA LYS A 73 0.52 11.46 -20.19
C LYS A 73 -0.55 11.98 -19.22
N LEU A 74 -0.64 11.38 -18.02
CA LEU A 74 -1.55 11.80 -16.97
C LEU A 74 -1.27 13.23 -16.51
N GLU A 75 -0.01 13.55 -16.20
CA GLU A 75 0.40 14.89 -15.77
C GLU A 75 0.11 15.96 -16.81
N GLN A 76 0.34 15.68 -18.09
CA GLN A 76 0.00 16.61 -19.18
C GLN A 76 -1.49 16.84 -19.31
N GLN A 77 -2.28 15.77 -19.27
CA GLN A 77 -3.73 15.88 -19.46
C GLN A 77 -4.44 16.44 -18.23
N LEU A 78 -3.91 16.23 -17.02
CA LEU A 78 -4.48 16.68 -15.76
C LEU A 78 -3.75 17.90 -15.17
N LYS A 79 -2.91 18.58 -15.97
CA LYS A 79 -2.04 19.66 -15.50
C LYS A 79 -2.79 20.73 -14.70
N ALA A 80 -3.93 21.22 -15.21
CA ALA A 80 -4.71 22.26 -14.55
C ALA A 80 -5.19 21.82 -13.15
N GLN A 81 -5.62 20.57 -13.01
CA GLN A 81 -6.11 20.02 -11.75
C GLN A 81 -4.97 19.72 -10.76
N ILE A 82 -3.77 19.41 -11.26
CA ILE A 82 -2.57 19.26 -10.44
C ILE A 82 -2.12 20.63 -9.92
N GLU A 83 -2.11 21.66 -10.76
CA GLU A 83 -1.74 23.02 -10.40
C GLU A 83 -2.72 23.64 -9.39
N SER A 84 -4.02 23.34 -9.49
CA SER A 84 -5.04 23.75 -8.50
C SER A 84 -5.01 22.93 -7.21
N LYS A 85 -4.16 21.88 -7.14
CA LYS A 85 -4.07 20.94 -6.02
C LYS A 85 -5.35 20.15 -5.76
N ASP A 86 -6.23 20.02 -6.75
CA ASP A 86 -7.41 19.17 -6.65
C ASP A 86 -7.07 17.69 -6.69
N LEU A 87 -5.96 17.36 -7.37
CA LEU A 87 -5.43 16.00 -7.42
C LEU A 87 -3.89 15.96 -7.46
N GLU A 88 -3.35 14.81 -7.08
CA GLU A 88 -1.93 14.47 -7.17
C GLU A 88 -1.76 13.21 -8.02
N VAL A 89 -0.68 13.13 -8.81
CA VAL A 89 -0.29 11.91 -9.52
C VAL A 89 1.07 11.47 -9.00
N GLU A 90 1.11 10.29 -8.41
CA GLU A 90 2.32 9.71 -7.82
C GLU A 90 2.63 8.36 -8.43
N GLN A 91 3.91 8.04 -8.52
CA GLN A 91 4.40 6.72 -8.86
C GLN A 91 4.82 5.97 -7.61
N LEU A 92 4.24 4.80 -7.39
CA LEU A 92 4.62 3.87 -6.33
C LEU A 92 5.10 2.56 -6.95
N GLY A 93 6.43 2.42 -7.09
CA GLY A 93 7.00 1.26 -7.78
C GLY A 93 6.55 1.16 -9.23
N SER A 94 5.85 0.07 -9.57
CA SER A 94 5.25 -0.19 -10.88
C SER A 94 3.78 0.24 -11.00
N GLN A 95 3.28 0.99 -10.03
CA GLN A 95 1.91 1.49 -10.01
C GLN A 95 1.87 3.01 -10.16
N LEU A 96 0.78 3.52 -10.70
CA LEU A 96 0.43 4.93 -10.71
C LEU A 96 -0.79 5.17 -9.85
N VAL A 97 -0.71 6.16 -8.99
CA VAL A 97 -1.77 6.53 -8.08
C VAL A 97 -2.20 7.97 -8.36
N ILE A 98 -3.48 8.14 -8.67
CA ILE A 98 -4.13 9.44 -8.74
C ILE A 98 -4.87 9.63 -7.43
N ARG A 99 -4.48 10.62 -6.63
CA ARG A 99 -5.13 10.96 -5.36
C ARG A 99 -5.97 12.21 -5.50
N ILE A 100 -7.18 12.14 -4.98
CA ILE A 100 -8.12 13.26 -4.99
C ILE A 100 -8.66 13.43 -3.58
N GLY A 101 -8.52 14.64 -3.03
CA GLY A 101 -9.04 14.95 -1.70
C GLY A 101 -10.56 14.84 -1.64
N GLU A 102 -11.09 14.37 -0.51
CA GLU A 102 -12.53 14.19 -0.30
C GLU A 102 -13.33 15.46 -0.61
N LYS A 103 -12.88 16.62 -0.11
CA LYS A 103 -13.60 17.90 -0.28
C LYS A 103 -13.83 18.29 -1.74
N ALA A 104 -12.92 17.86 -2.63
CA ALA A 104 -13.08 18.08 -4.06
C ALA A 104 -14.17 17.18 -4.66
N LEU A 105 -14.39 16.00 -4.13
CA LEU A 105 -15.27 14.99 -4.72
C LEU A 105 -16.66 14.98 -4.12
N PHE A 106 -16.77 15.13 -2.79
CA PHE A 106 -17.99 14.88 -2.05
C PHE A 106 -18.38 16.07 -1.17
N PRO A 107 -19.67 16.34 -1.00
CA PRO A 107 -20.13 17.19 0.11
C PRO A 107 -19.70 16.58 1.45
N ALA A 108 -19.67 17.39 2.50
CA ALA A 108 -19.40 16.89 3.85
C ALA A 108 -20.33 15.72 4.17
N ASP A 109 -19.77 14.70 4.80
CA ASP A 109 -20.49 13.51 5.25
C ASP A 109 -21.28 12.77 4.17
N SER A 110 -20.92 12.93 2.89
CA SER A 110 -21.61 12.33 1.77
C SER A 110 -20.71 11.34 1.01
N ALA A 111 -21.35 10.36 0.37
CA ALA A 111 -20.74 9.48 -0.62
C ALA A 111 -21.20 9.80 -2.06
N PHE A 112 -22.02 10.84 -2.26
CA PHE A 112 -22.49 11.25 -3.58
C PHE A 112 -21.50 12.22 -4.21
N LEU A 113 -21.01 11.88 -5.41
CA LEU A 113 -20.09 12.73 -6.16
C LEU A 113 -20.74 14.07 -6.49
N GLN A 114 -20.05 15.18 -6.20
CA GLN A 114 -20.49 16.51 -6.55
C GLN A 114 -20.55 16.67 -8.09
N PRO A 115 -21.65 17.20 -8.66
CA PRO A 115 -21.84 17.32 -10.12
C PRO A 115 -20.69 18.06 -10.82
N GLN A 116 -20.11 19.06 -10.16
CA GLN A 116 -18.99 19.85 -10.70
C GLN A 116 -17.70 19.06 -10.93
N PHE A 117 -17.53 17.90 -10.25
CA PHE A 117 -16.35 17.03 -10.40
C PHE A 117 -16.59 15.84 -11.35
N ILE A 118 -17.82 15.63 -11.82
CA ILE A 118 -18.12 14.61 -12.84
C ILE A 118 -17.24 14.79 -14.10
N PRO A 119 -17.03 16.02 -14.65
CA PRO A 119 -16.14 16.20 -15.81
C PRO A 119 -14.70 15.76 -15.54
N LEU A 120 -14.19 15.99 -14.32
CA LEU A 120 -12.85 15.52 -13.94
C LEU A 120 -12.77 13.99 -13.96
N VAL A 121 -13.74 13.32 -13.32
CA VAL A 121 -13.79 11.85 -13.26
C VAL A 121 -13.94 11.26 -14.67
N ASN A 122 -14.76 11.87 -15.52
CA ASN A 122 -14.92 11.46 -16.93
C ASN A 122 -13.63 11.63 -17.73
N LYS A 123 -12.89 12.70 -17.49
CA LYS A 123 -11.58 12.92 -18.12
C LYS A 123 -10.57 11.83 -17.69
N ILE A 124 -10.53 11.51 -16.40
CA ILE A 124 -9.71 10.40 -15.88
C ILE A 124 -10.14 9.07 -16.52
N SER A 125 -11.44 8.83 -16.63
CA SER A 125 -11.97 7.62 -17.30
C SER A 125 -11.50 7.50 -18.75
N GLY A 126 -11.52 8.60 -19.51
CA GLY A 126 -11.01 8.63 -20.88
C GLY A 126 -9.55 8.23 -20.96
N ILE A 127 -8.72 8.75 -20.06
CA ILE A 127 -7.29 8.41 -19.99
C ILE A 127 -7.09 6.92 -19.64
N LEU A 128 -7.83 6.42 -18.64
CA LEU A 128 -7.74 5.02 -18.18
C LEU A 128 -8.24 4.02 -19.23
N ALA A 129 -9.20 4.42 -20.07
CA ALA A 129 -9.69 3.58 -21.17
C ALA A 129 -8.60 3.31 -22.23
N ASP A 130 -7.75 4.30 -22.47
CA ASP A 130 -6.66 4.23 -23.46
C ASP A 130 -5.42 3.49 -22.94
N ILE A 131 -5.33 3.23 -21.65
CA ILE A 131 -4.15 2.66 -21.01
C ILE A 131 -4.50 1.28 -20.45
N PRO A 132 -3.77 0.21 -20.83
CA PRO A 132 -4.02 -1.12 -20.28
C PRO A 132 -3.62 -1.21 -18.81
N GLY A 133 -4.23 -2.16 -18.09
CA GLY A 133 -3.93 -2.43 -16.69
C GLY A 133 -5.18 -2.53 -15.82
N LYS A 134 -5.02 -2.91 -14.57
CA LYS A 134 -6.08 -2.94 -13.56
C LYS A 134 -6.23 -1.59 -12.90
N VAL A 135 -7.45 -1.22 -12.62
CA VAL A 135 -7.82 0.03 -11.98
C VAL A 135 -8.48 -0.31 -10.65
N VAL A 136 -7.89 0.14 -9.55
CA VAL A 136 -8.45 -0.03 -8.21
C VAL A 136 -8.80 1.35 -7.67
N VAL A 137 -10.05 1.58 -7.34
CA VAL A 137 -10.52 2.81 -6.70
C VAL A 137 -10.69 2.54 -5.22
N THR A 138 -9.91 3.21 -4.40
CA THR A 138 -9.87 3.02 -2.95
C THR A 138 -10.35 4.27 -2.23
N GLY A 139 -11.40 4.10 -1.40
CA GLY A 139 -11.86 5.15 -0.49
C GLY A 139 -11.16 5.08 0.85
N HIS A 140 -10.74 6.22 1.37
CA HIS A 140 -10.12 6.39 2.68
C HIS A 140 -10.88 7.42 3.51
N THR A 141 -10.93 7.20 4.81
CA THR A 141 -11.41 8.18 5.80
C THR A 141 -10.27 8.61 6.72
N ASP A 142 -10.50 9.55 7.58
CA ASP A 142 -9.72 9.75 8.79
C ASP A 142 -10.30 8.89 9.93
N ASN A 143 -9.79 9.06 11.15
CA ASN A 143 -10.26 8.35 12.34
C ASN A 143 -11.50 8.99 13.01
N SER A 144 -12.10 10.01 12.41
CA SER A 144 -13.36 10.56 12.87
C SER A 144 -14.49 9.58 12.54
N GLN A 145 -15.46 9.48 13.43
CA GLN A 145 -16.59 8.60 13.20
C GLN A 145 -17.49 9.13 12.08
N ALA A 146 -17.85 8.26 11.14
CA ALA A 146 -18.85 8.58 10.12
C ALA A 146 -20.22 8.87 10.78
N PRO A 147 -21.06 9.74 10.17
CA PRO A 147 -22.40 10.01 10.66
C PRO A 147 -23.21 8.71 10.78
N VAL A 148 -23.56 8.32 12.01
CA VAL A 148 -24.22 7.05 12.30
C VAL A 148 -25.64 6.94 11.73
N GLU A 149 -26.25 8.07 11.44
CA GLU A 149 -27.57 8.15 10.81
C GLU A 149 -27.54 7.78 9.34
N LEU A 150 -26.37 7.93 8.69
CA LEU A 150 -26.19 7.70 7.26
C LEU A 150 -25.39 6.43 6.96
N TYR A 151 -24.39 6.12 7.79
CA TYR A 151 -23.45 5.03 7.56
C TYR A 151 -23.19 4.25 8.85
N ARG A 152 -23.14 2.94 8.74
CA ARG A 152 -22.86 2.07 9.89
C ARG A 152 -21.41 2.18 10.39
N SER A 153 -20.49 2.61 9.51
CA SER A 153 -19.08 2.73 9.85
C SER A 153 -18.30 3.50 8.78
N ASN A 154 -17.06 3.88 9.09
CA ASN A 154 -16.08 4.41 8.13
C ASN A 154 -15.80 3.42 6.99
N TRP A 155 -15.92 2.12 7.22
CA TRP A 155 -15.80 1.09 6.19
C TRP A 155 -16.89 1.26 5.13
N GLU A 156 -18.14 1.38 5.55
CA GLU A 156 -19.27 1.58 4.64
C GLU A 156 -19.12 2.88 3.85
N LEU A 157 -18.83 4.00 4.53
CA LEU A 157 -18.63 5.29 3.89
C LEU A 157 -17.53 5.23 2.83
N SER A 158 -16.39 4.64 3.17
CA SER A 158 -15.24 4.54 2.25
C SER A 158 -15.53 3.69 1.01
N VAL A 159 -16.26 2.56 1.18
CA VAL A 159 -16.70 1.72 0.06
C VAL A 159 -17.70 2.46 -0.83
N LEU A 160 -18.70 3.13 -0.25
CA LEU A 160 -19.69 3.87 -1.03
C LEU A 160 -19.08 5.02 -1.82
N ARG A 161 -18.07 5.71 -1.26
CA ARG A 161 -17.31 6.75 -1.98
C ARG A 161 -16.56 6.19 -3.18
N SER A 162 -15.86 5.06 -3.01
CA SER A 162 -15.17 4.43 -4.13
C SER A 162 -16.16 3.92 -5.19
N ALA A 163 -17.31 3.36 -4.77
CA ALA A 163 -18.35 2.90 -5.68
C ALA A 163 -18.95 4.05 -6.50
N SER A 164 -19.17 5.23 -5.91
CA SER A 164 -19.64 6.43 -6.63
C SER A 164 -18.67 6.87 -7.73
N ILE A 165 -17.37 6.82 -7.46
CA ILE A 165 -16.34 7.12 -8.47
C ILE A 165 -16.35 6.06 -9.56
N VAL A 166 -16.35 4.76 -9.21
CA VAL A 166 -16.40 3.66 -10.19
C VAL A 166 -17.64 3.76 -11.06
N HIS A 167 -18.82 4.05 -10.48
CA HIS A 167 -20.04 4.26 -11.25
C HIS A 167 -19.85 5.37 -12.32
N THR A 168 -19.24 6.48 -11.96
CA THR A 168 -18.98 7.58 -12.88
C THR A 168 -17.91 7.20 -13.92
N LEU A 169 -16.82 6.52 -13.53
CA LEU A 169 -15.79 6.06 -14.47
C LEU A 169 -16.40 5.14 -15.55
N LEU A 170 -17.30 4.27 -15.16
CA LEU A 170 -17.95 3.28 -16.05
C LEU A 170 -19.09 3.86 -16.90
N THR A 171 -19.41 5.15 -16.78
CA THR A 171 -20.26 5.81 -17.79
C THR A 171 -19.56 5.90 -19.15
N ASN A 172 -18.24 5.78 -19.18
CA ASN A 172 -17.46 5.68 -20.40
C ASN A 172 -17.45 4.22 -20.90
N PRO A 173 -18.12 3.89 -22.03
CA PRO A 173 -18.23 2.52 -22.53
C PRO A 173 -16.90 1.93 -23.04
N LYS A 174 -15.86 2.78 -23.21
CA LYS A 174 -14.51 2.32 -23.58
C LYS A 174 -13.70 1.76 -22.42
N LEU A 175 -14.09 2.08 -21.17
CA LEU A 175 -13.44 1.54 -19.99
C LEU A 175 -14.07 0.19 -19.63
N ASP A 176 -13.30 -0.89 -19.82
CA ASP A 176 -13.75 -2.24 -19.49
C ASP A 176 -13.97 -2.41 -17.98
N ALA A 177 -15.22 -2.70 -17.60
CA ALA A 177 -15.62 -2.89 -16.20
C ALA A 177 -14.88 -4.05 -15.51
N THR A 178 -14.43 -5.07 -16.26
CA THR A 178 -13.68 -6.20 -15.70
C THR A 178 -12.29 -5.79 -15.18
N ARG A 179 -11.82 -4.62 -15.55
CA ARG A 179 -10.55 -4.04 -15.11
C ARG A 179 -10.68 -3.20 -13.83
N VAL A 180 -11.90 -2.85 -13.42
CA VAL A 180 -12.16 -1.85 -12.39
C VAL A 180 -12.65 -2.50 -11.10
N ILE A 181 -12.06 -2.11 -9.99
CA ILE A 181 -12.44 -2.59 -8.65
C ILE A 181 -12.72 -1.38 -7.76
N ALA A 182 -13.80 -1.44 -7.00
CA ALA A 182 -14.09 -0.53 -5.91
C ALA A 182 -13.73 -1.17 -4.57
N GLN A 183 -13.01 -0.47 -3.71
CA GLN A 183 -12.74 -0.90 -2.34
C GLN A 183 -12.73 0.27 -1.37
N GLY A 184 -12.98 -0.01 -0.10
CA GLY A 184 -12.85 0.96 0.98
C GLY A 184 -12.00 0.37 2.08
N VAL A 185 -11.16 1.19 2.69
CA VAL A 185 -10.24 0.78 3.74
C VAL A 185 -10.41 1.60 5.03
N ALA A 186 -11.45 2.42 5.10
CA ALA A 186 -11.70 3.30 6.24
C ALA A 186 -10.43 4.13 6.59
N ASP A 187 -10.07 4.20 7.86
CA ASP A 187 -8.87 4.84 8.40
C ASP A 187 -7.70 3.88 8.64
N ALA A 188 -7.80 2.63 8.14
CA ALA A 188 -6.78 1.58 8.35
C ALA A 188 -5.46 1.85 7.62
N GLN A 189 -5.47 2.69 6.59
CA GLN A 189 -4.29 3.04 5.79
C GLN A 189 -4.13 4.56 5.69
N PRO A 190 -3.79 5.23 6.80
CA PRO A 190 -3.63 6.68 6.80
C PRO A 190 -2.34 7.07 6.07
N ARG A 191 -2.36 8.21 5.37
CA ARG A 191 -1.17 8.80 4.73
C ARG A 191 -0.30 9.53 5.76
N TYR A 192 -0.94 10.13 6.74
CA TYR A 192 -0.34 10.85 7.86
C TYR A 192 -0.99 10.42 9.18
N PRO A 193 -0.31 10.58 10.33
CA PRO A 193 -0.96 10.41 11.63
C PRO A 193 -2.23 11.26 11.72
N ASN A 194 -3.29 10.75 12.36
CA ASN A 194 -4.56 11.48 12.49
C ASN A 194 -4.55 12.51 13.65
N ASP A 195 -3.43 13.18 13.87
CA ASP A 195 -3.16 14.08 15.00
C ASP A 195 -3.61 15.53 14.76
N THR A 196 -3.48 16.02 13.51
CA THR A 196 -3.88 17.39 13.15
C THR A 196 -5.07 17.41 12.20
N PRO A 197 -5.84 18.52 12.13
CA PRO A 197 -6.92 18.68 11.15
C PRO A 197 -6.43 18.56 9.70
N GLU A 198 -5.22 19.07 9.39
CA GLU A 198 -4.61 19.02 8.07
C GLU A 198 -4.26 17.60 7.68
N HIS A 199 -3.69 16.81 8.60
CA HIS A 199 -3.38 15.40 8.40
C HIS A 199 -4.66 14.59 8.21
N ARG A 200 -5.68 14.79 9.04
CA ARG A 200 -6.98 14.14 8.84
C ARG A 200 -7.60 14.49 7.48
N GLN A 201 -7.52 15.76 7.06
CA GLN A 201 -8.01 16.17 5.74
C GLN A 201 -7.25 15.45 4.61
N ALA A 202 -5.93 15.31 4.71
CA ALA A 202 -5.11 14.59 3.74
C ALA A 202 -5.39 13.08 3.72
N ASN A 203 -5.81 12.52 4.88
CA ASN A 203 -6.21 11.12 4.98
C ASN A 203 -7.57 10.86 4.32
N ARG A 204 -8.51 11.81 4.38
CA ARG A 204 -9.80 11.73 3.68
C ARG A 204 -9.61 11.96 2.18
N ARG A 205 -9.53 10.88 1.42
CA ARG A 205 -9.21 10.89 0.00
C ARG A 205 -9.79 9.69 -0.74
N VAL A 206 -9.79 9.79 -2.05
CA VAL A 206 -9.94 8.63 -2.93
C VAL A 206 -8.65 8.46 -3.73
N GLU A 207 -8.20 7.25 -3.85
CA GLU A 207 -7.06 6.87 -4.69
C GLU A 207 -7.55 6.03 -5.87
N ILE A 208 -7.10 6.39 -7.07
CA ILE A 208 -7.30 5.58 -8.28
C ILE A 208 -5.93 5.03 -8.66
N THR A 209 -5.72 3.74 -8.40
CA THR A 209 -4.46 3.04 -8.66
C THR A 209 -4.55 2.31 -9.97
N LEU A 210 -3.63 2.58 -10.88
CA LEU A 210 -3.43 1.87 -12.13
C LEU A 210 -2.19 0.99 -12.03
N SER A 211 -2.35 -0.31 -12.28
CA SER A 211 -1.27 -1.29 -12.22
C SER A 211 -1.27 -2.19 -13.44
N GLN A 212 -0.06 -2.65 -13.85
CA GLN A 212 0.14 -3.55 -14.98
C GLN A 212 1.12 -4.67 -14.61
N GLY A 213 1.10 -5.77 -15.36
CA GLY A 213 1.98 -6.91 -15.12
C GLY A 213 1.73 -7.57 -13.77
N LYS A 214 2.78 -7.97 -13.06
CA LYS A 214 2.69 -8.62 -11.75
C LYS A 214 1.95 -7.79 -10.70
N ALA A 215 2.14 -6.48 -10.71
CA ALA A 215 1.43 -5.58 -9.80
C ALA A 215 -0.09 -5.59 -10.00
N ALA A 216 -0.56 -5.88 -11.23
CA ALA A 216 -1.99 -6.04 -11.50
C ALA A 216 -2.54 -7.39 -11.00
N GLU A 217 -1.71 -8.42 -10.97
CA GLU A 217 -2.07 -9.75 -10.43
C GLU A 217 -2.14 -9.74 -8.91
N GLU A 218 -1.21 -9.04 -8.26
CA GLU A 218 -1.16 -8.90 -6.78
C GLU A 218 -2.27 -8.00 -6.24
N ALA A 219 -2.74 -7.03 -7.02
CA ALA A 219 -3.82 -6.12 -6.63
C ALA A 219 -5.19 -6.80 -6.54
N LEU A 220 -5.32 -8.04 -6.98
CA LEU A 220 -6.55 -8.82 -6.90
C LEU A 220 -6.41 -9.92 -5.86
N PRO A 221 -7.31 -10.03 -4.88
CA PRO A 221 -7.52 -11.29 -4.20
C PRO A 221 -8.09 -12.25 -5.24
N ILE A 222 -7.23 -13.10 -5.81
CA ILE A 222 -7.65 -14.08 -6.80
C ILE A 222 -8.49 -15.14 -6.07
N LEU A 223 -9.78 -15.09 -6.26
CA LEU A 223 -10.58 -16.29 -6.20
C LEU A 223 -10.17 -17.13 -7.42
N LYS A 224 -9.18 -18.01 -7.23
CA LYS A 224 -8.94 -19.07 -8.21
C LYS A 224 -10.17 -19.95 -8.21
N PRO A 225 -10.72 -20.29 -9.39
CA PRO A 225 -11.83 -21.21 -9.50
C PRO A 225 -11.47 -22.60 -8.98
#